data_a9c5616060176ff71230d604e68e8afb
#
_entry.id   a9c5616060176ff71230d604e68e8afb
#
_cell.length_a   1.000
_cell.length_b   1.000
_cell.length_c   1.000
_cell.angle_alpha   90.00
_cell.angle_beta   90.00
_cell.angle_gamma   90.00
#
_symmetry.space_group_name_H-M   'P 1'
#
loop_
_entity.id
_entity.type
_entity.pdbx_description
1 polymer ?
#
loop_
_entity_poly.entity_id
_entity_poly.type
_entity_poly.pdbx_seq_one_letter_code
_entity_poly.pdbx_strand_id
1 'polypeptide(L)'
;MGAIPNFTDIIFFFVMIYESVNTMKTKKLSLGIVGGGPKSWIGHVHRISARFDNQYEIVAGVFSRNAKLSVSFGQSIGIAKSRCYSNFKEMADKESKREDGIEVVSIMTPPASHQIIAEKFIDKDIHIISDKPFAGNLDQAKKLYKKIKSNKKIKYALTHNYSAYPMVREAKVLVEKGKIGKVEYVNVEYIQDWSGGTNITSKNAKKKLKWKLDNKIVGASAVLNEIGTHSYHLASYISGLKGKTVFADIKQVSSKIKMDDNAQVMINFVNGAKGMFWTSVMARGGVYGLRIRIFGSKGSLEWVQNDPNYLKLNPAKGAVKLLERGFHNAGFSSKFSRIKFGHPEGYLDAFANIYREFADSIKSKSKKRFFYPNEDEGLETAKFINACKISSKRKKWVKIS
;
A
#
# COMPACT_ATOMS: atom_id res chain seq x y z
N MET A 1 -33.08 36.35 26.88
CA MET A 1 -33.16 34.90 27.18
C MET A 1 -33.40 34.19 25.86
N GLY A 2 -32.41 33.59 25.26
CA GLY A 2 -32.52 32.80 24.02
C GLY A 2 -33.15 31.45 24.39
N ALA A 3 -34.21 31.09 23.69
CA ALA A 3 -34.86 29.79 23.87
C ALA A 3 -33.86 28.67 23.54
N ILE A 4 -33.69 27.72 24.45
CA ILE A 4 -32.93 26.48 24.22
C ILE A 4 -33.77 25.65 23.24
N PRO A 5 -33.19 25.24 22.08
CA PRO A 5 -33.93 24.39 21.14
C PRO A 5 -34.33 23.09 21.81
N ASN A 6 -35.58 22.65 21.57
CA ASN A 6 -36.05 21.43 22.19
C ASN A 6 -35.39 20.20 21.56
N PHE A 7 -35.45 19.05 22.25
CA PHE A 7 -34.77 17.82 21.84
C PHE A 7 -35.20 17.33 20.46
N THR A 8 -36.42 17.62 20.05
CA THR A 8 -37.02 17.27 18.76
C THR A 8 -36.38 18.09 17.62
N ASP A 9 -36.09 19.41 17.85
CA ASP A 9 -35.47 20.29 16.87
C ASP A 9 -34.02 19.88 16.65
N ILE A 10 -33.34 19.43 17.70
CA ILE A 10 -31.98 18.93 17.63
C ILE A 10 -31.93 17.62 16.82
N ILE A 11 -32.85 16.70 17.04
CA ILE A 11 -32.95 15.46 16.28
C ILE A 11 -33.31 15.76 14.82
N PHE A 12 -34.26 16.66 14.55
CA PHE A 12 -34.63 17.03 13.18
C PHE A 12 -33.48 17.68 12.42
N PHE A 13 -32.69 18.54 13.09
CA PHE A 13 -31.49 19.14 12.52
C PHE A 13 -30.41 18.09 12.21
N PHE A 14 -30.18 17.11 13.10
CA PHE A 14 -29.26 16.00 12.85
C PHE A 14 -29.75 15.07 11.73
N VAL A 15 -31.04 14.79 11.65
CA VAL A 15 -31.64 13.99 10.55
C VAL A 15 -31.52 14.75 9.23
N MET A 16 -31.83 16.03 9.19
CA MET A 16 -31.67 16.89 8.00
C MET A 16 -30.20 16.97 7.54
N ILE A 17 -29.25 17.11 8.46
CA ILE A 17 -27.82 17.07 8.13
C ILE A 17 -27.43 15.68 7.64
N TYR A 18 -27.89 14.62 8.29
CA TYR A 18 -27.62 13.23 7.87
C TYR A 18 -28.21 12.93 6.49
N GLU A 19 -29.41 13.38 6.20
CA GLU A 19 -30.05 13.25 4.89
C GLU A 19 -29.40 14.16 3.83
N SER A 20 -29.02 15.40 4.15
CA SER A 20 -28.33 16.29 3.22
C SER A 20 -26.91 15.83 2.88
N VAL A 21 -26.23 15.17 3.81
CA VAL A 21 -24.92 14.53 3.56
C VAL A 21 -25.09 13.25 2.74
N ASN A 22 -26.21 12.52 2.87
CA ASN A 22 -26.50 11.32 2.09
C ASN A 22 -27.10 11.59 0.69
N THR A 23 -27.64 12.77 0.42
CA THR A 23 -28.30 13.07 -0.86
C THR A 23 -27.40 13.65 -1.93
N MET A 24 -26.16 14.03 -1.65
CA MET A 24 -25.19 14.19 -2.72
C MET A 24 -24.75 12.78 -3.18
N LYS A 25 -25.45 12.20 -4.14
CA LYS A 25 -24.99 11.05 -4.94
C LYS A 25 -23.68 11.48 -5.66
N THR A 26 -22.57 11.44 -4.94
CA THR A 26 -21.29 11.63 -5.63
C THR A 26 -21.13 10.51 -6.64
N LYS A 27 -21.01 10.87 -7.91
CA LYS A 27 -20.82 9.92 -9.01
C LYS A 27 -19.67 8.97 -8.63
N LYS A 28 -19.94 7.66 -8.59
CA LYS A 28 -18.91 6.65 -8.40
C LYS A 28 -17.99 6.62 -9.60
N LEU A 29 -16.71 6.36 -9.37
CA LEU A 29 -15.77 6.12 -10.45
C LEU A 29 -15.92 4.69 -10.97
N SER A 30 -15.98 4.54 -12.28
CA SER A 30 -16.01 3.23 -12.95
C SER A 30 -14.65 2.56 -12.85
N LEU A 31 -14.57 1.41 -12.15
CA LEU A 31 -13.35 0.68 -11.85
C LEU A 31 -13.23 -0.59 -12.68
N GLY A 32 -12.12 -0.73 -13.39
CA GLY A 32 -11.71 -1.98 -14.00
C GLY A 32 -10.67 -2.72 -13.14
N ILE A 33 -10.61 -4.05 -13.26
CA ILE A 33 -9.65 -4.88 -12.52
C ILE A 33 -8.82 -5.71 -13.49
N VAL A 34 -7.49 -5.74 -13.28
CA VAL A 34 -6.57 -6.64 -13.98
C VAL A 34 -5.83 -7.50 -12.97
N GLY A 35 -6.06 -8.80 -13.00
CA GLY A 35 -5.57 -9.77 -12.00
C GLY A 35 -6.61 -10.07 -10.91
N GLY A 36 -6.16 -10.50 -9.76
CA GLY A 36 -7.04 -10.69 -8.60
C GLY A 36 -8.14 -11.75 -8.76
N GLY A 37 -7.92 -12.81 -9.55
CA GLY A 37 -8.89 -13.87 -9.81
C GLY A 37 -9.30 -14.68 -8.57
N PRO A 38 -10.09 -15.76 -8.73
CA PRO A 38 -10.82 -16.43 -7.65
C PRO A 38 -9.96 -16.95 -6.50
N LYS A 39 -8.69 -17.30 -6.79
CA LYS A 39 -7.73 -17.79 -5.78
C LYS A 39 -6.79 -16.73 -5.23
N SER A 40 -6.99 -15.48 -5.61
CA SER A 40 -6.14 -14.36 -5.18
C SER A 40 -6.64 -13.75 -3.89
N TRP A 41 -5.89 -13.95 -2.80
CA TRP A 41 -6.17 -13.29 -1.53
C TRP A 41 -6.12 -11.75 -1.67
N ILE A 42 -5.07 -11.22 -2.31
CA ILE A 42 -4.95 -9.77 -2.48
C ILE A 42 -6.07 -9.20 -3.39
N GLY A 43 -6.51 -9.95 -4.39
CA GLY A 43 -7.64 -9.55 -5.22
C GLY A 43 -8.95 -9.43 -4.43
N HIS A 44 -9.14 -10.27 -3.42
CA HIS A 44 -10.28 -10.16 -2.50
C HIS A 44 -10.18 -8.87 -1.65
N VAL A 45 -9.01 -8.58 -1.09
CA VAL A 45 -8.74 -7.35 -0.34
C VAL A 45 -9.06 -6.10 -1.16
N HIS A 46 -8.52 -6.01 -2.39
CA HIS A 46 -8.76 -4.86 -3.27
C HIS A 46 -10.24 -4.66 -3.58
N ARG A 47 -10.98 -5.75 -3.90
CA ARG A 47 -12.43 -5.65 -4.20
C ARG A 47 -13.27 -5.21 -3.01
N ILE A 48 -12.95 -5.68 -1.80
CA ILE A 48 -13.62 -5.21 -0.57
C ILE A 48 -13.31 -3.74 -0.38
N SER A 49 -12.04 -3.37 -0.36
CA SER A 49 -11.59 -2.01 -0.05
C SER A 49 -12.09 -0.97 -1.04
N ALA A 50 -12.20 -1.32 -2.33
CA ALA A 50 -12.77 -0.43 -3.35
C ALA A 50 -14.27 -0.13 -3.10
N ARG A 51 -14.99 -1.06 -2.47
CA ARG A 51 -16.43 -0.89 -2.15
C ARG A 51 -16.69 -0.22 -0.80
N PHE A 52 -15.72 -0.20 0.08
CA PHE A 52 -15.86 0.21 1.48
C PHE A 52 -16.51 1.59 1.66
N ASP A 53 -16.01 2.58 0.94
CA ASP A 53 -16.46 3.97 1.04
C ASP A 53 -17.39 4.40 -0.12
N ASN A 54 -17.95 3.43 -0.85
CA ASN A 54 -18.90 3.66 -1.94
C ASN A 54 -18.40 4.63 -3.06
N GLN A 55 -17.08 4.73 -3.24
CA GLN A 55 -16.46 5.63 -4.22
C GLN A 55 -16.33 5.02 -5.62
N TYR A 56 -16.38 3.68 -5.71
CA TYR A 56 -16.14 2.94 -6.95
C TYR A 56 -17.27 1.97 -7.27
N GLU A 57 -17.48 1.77 -8.57
CA GLU A 57 -18.26 0.66 -9.12
C GLU A 57 -17.36 -0.23 -9.95
N ILE A 58 -17.28 -1.53 -9.63
CA ILE A 58 -16.46 -2.48 -10.37
C ILE A 58 -17.26 -2.95 -11.58
N VAL A 59 -16.90 -2.47 -12.76
CA VAL A 59 -17.69 -2.65 -13.99
C VAL A 59 -17.04 -3.51 -15.06
N ALA A 60 -15.72 -3.72 -15.00
CA ALA A 60 -14.97 -4.47 -16.00
C ALA A 60 -13.81 -5.26 -15.38
N GLY A 61 -13.33 -6.32 -16.06
CA GLY A 61 -12.16 -7.00 -15.55
C GLY A 61 -11.55 -8.11 -16.42
N VAL A 62 -10.27 -8.38 -16.11
CA VAL A 62 -9.46 -9.51 -16.60
C VAL A 62 -8.93 -10.25 -15.37
N PHE A 63 -9.51 -11.38 -15.02
CA PHE A 63 -9.22 -12.08 -13.76
C PHE A 63 -8.30 -13.30 -13.91
N SER A 64 -8.09 -13.74 -15.13
CA SER A 64 -7.25 -14.90 -15.44
C SER A 64 -6.75 -14.84 -16.88
N ARG A 65 -5.59 -15.47 -17.14
CA ARG A 65 -5.13 -15.76 -18.51
C ARG A 65 -5.99 -16.82 -19.20
N ASN A 66 -6.75 -17.62 -18.45
CA ASN A 66 -7.76 -18.50 -18.98
C ASN A 66 -9.05 -17.68 -19.18
N ALA A 67 -9.47 -17.51 -20.45
CA ALA A 67 -10.62 -16.67 -20.82
C ALA A 67 -11.92 -17.17 -20.16
N LYS A 68 -12.20 -18.47 -20.16
CA LYS A 68 -13.40 -19.05 -19.55
C LYS A 68 -13.46 -18.74 -18.05
N LEU A 69 -12.33 -18.92 -17.33
CA LEU A 69 -12.23 -18.62 -15.90
C LEU A 69 -12.33 -17.11 -15.62
N SER A 70 -11.78 -16.26 -16.49
CA SER A 70 -11.89 -14.81 -16.35
C SER A 70 -13.35 -14.36 -16.44
N VAL A 71 -14.07 -14.85 -17.45
CA VAL A 71 -15.48 -14.51 -17.68
C VAL A 71 -16.37 -15.05 -16.56
N SER A 72 -16.26 -16.34 -16.22
CA SER A 72 -17.11 -16.93 -15.18
C SER A 72 -16.92 -16.26 -13.82
N PHE A 73 -15.67 -15.93 -13.47
CA PHE A 73 -15.41 -15.23 -12.23
C PHE A 73 -15.91 -13.78 -12.26
N GLY A 74 -15.72 -13.06 -13.36
CA GLY A 74 -16.25 -11.70 -13.50
C GLY A 74 -17.77 -11.66 -13.30
N GLN A 75 -18.49 -12.59 -13.94
CA GLN A 75 -19.95 -12.72 -13.77
C GLN A 75 -20.35 -13.06 -12.32
N SER A 76 -19.60 -13.93 -11.64
CA SER A 76 -19.87 -14.31 -10.26
C SER A 76 -19.75 -13.17 -9.24
N ILE A 77 -19.08 -12.08 -9.60
CA ILE A 77 -18.93 -10.87 -8.79
C ILE A 77 -19.75 -9.67 -9.29
N GLY A 78 -20.70 -9.95 -10.23
CA GLY A 78 -21.68 -8.98 -10.71
C GLY A 78 -21.26 -8.17 -11.94
N ILE A 79 -20.18 -8.56 -12.66
CA ILE A 79 -19.76 -7.84 -13.87
C ILE A 79 -20.50 -8.41 -15.09
N ALA A 80 -21.01 -7.55 -15.96
CA ALA A 80 -21.66 -7.94 -17.20
C ALA A 80 -20.71 -8.77 -18.08
N LYS A 81 -21.20 -9.84 -18.70
CA LYS A 81 -20.40 -10.76 -19.53
C LYS A 81 -19.60 -10.02 -20.61
N SER A 82 -20.19 -9.01 -21.23
CA SER A 82 -19.58 -8.18 -22.28
C SER A 82 -18.39 -7.34 -21.80
N ARG A 83 -18.22 -7.16 -20.47
CA ARG A 83 -17.13 -6.43 -19.82
C ARG A 83 -16.17 -7.33 -19.05
N CYS A 84 -16.29 -8.67 -19.23
CA CYS A 84 -15.34 -9.66 -18.73
C CYS A 84 -14.39 -10.05 -19.87
N TYR A 85 -13.16 -9.55 -19.82
CA TYR A 85 -12.18 -9.69 -20.90
C TYR A 85 -11.23 -10.87 -20.70
N SER A 86 -10.60 -11.31 -21.81
CA SER A 86 -9.58 -12.35 -21.79
C SER A 86 -8.16 -11.81 -21.60
N ASN A 87 -7.94 -10.54 -21.97
CA ASN A 87 -6.65 -9.87 -21.81
C ASN A 87 -6.82 -8.37 -21.58
N PHE A 88 -5.80 -7.77 -20.95
CA PHE A 88 -5.82 -6.37 -20.54
C PHE A 88 -5.73 -5.38 -21.72
N LYS A 89 -5.14 -5.78 -22.85
CA LYS A 89 -5.04 -4.90 -24.03
C LYS A 89 -6.41 -4.70 -24.63
N GLU A 90 -7.15 -5.79 -24.81
CA GLU A 90 -8.53 -5.75 -25.27
C GLU A 90 -9.41 -4.90 -24.35
N MET A 91 -9.28 -5.11 -23.02
CA MET A 91 -10.00 -4.33 -22.03
C MET A 91 -9.70 -2.83 -22.17
N ALA A 92 -8.41 -2.45 -22.21
CA ALA A 92 -8.03 -1.04 -22.35
C ALA A 92 -8.56 -0.41 -23.64
N ASP A 93 -8.49 -1.14 -24.78
CA ASP A 93 -8.93 -0.64 -26.08
C ASP A 93 -10.45 -0.53 -26.21
N LYS A 94 -11.21 -1.44 -25.59
CA LYS A 94 -12.68 -1.40 -25.62
C LYS A 94 -13.24 -0.41 -24.60
N GLU A 95 -12.75 -0.44 -23.37
CA GLU A 95 -13.24 0.42 -22.29
C GLU A 95 -12.97 1.90 -22.56
N SER A 96 -11.83 2.26 -23.17
CA SER A 96 -11.51 3.66 -23.52
C SER A 96 -12.41 4.28 -24.60
N LYS A 97 -13.20 3.47 -25.31
CA LYS A 97 -14.12 3.92 -26.35
C LYS A 97 -15.59 4.00 -25.89
N ARG A 98 -15.87 3.58 -24.67
CA ARG A 98 -17.22 3.58 -24.10
C ARG A 98 -17.50 4.91 -23.39
N GLU A 99 -18.72 5.41 -23.47
CA GLU A 99 -19.17 6.55 -22.67
C GLU A 99 -19.20 6.23 -21.18
N ASP A 100 -19.59 4.98 -20.82
CA ASP A 100 -19.61 4.43 -19.47
C ASP A 100 -18.34 3.63 -19.15
N GLY A 101 -17.25 3.87 -19.88
CA GLY A 101 -15.98 3.16 -19.73
C GLY A 101 -15.34 3.33 -18.37
N ILE A 102 -14.28 2.56 -18.11
CA ILE A 102 -13.55 2.67 -16.85
C ILE A 102 -12.75 3.97 -16.76
N GLU A 103 -12.87 4.65 -15.64
CA GLU A 103 -12.08 5.84 -15.29
C GLU A 103 -10.78 5.45 -14.57
N VAL A 104 -10.81 4.31 -13.85
CA VAL A 104 -9.70 3.80 -13.05
C VAL A 104 -9.49 2.32 -13.32
N VAL A 105 -8.24 1.86 -13.38
CA VAL A 105 -7.90 0.44 -13.38
C VAL A 105 -7.11 0.07 -12.12
N SER A 106 -7.50 -1.03 -11.46
CA SER A 106 -6.74 -1.62 -10.36
C SER A 106 -5.96 -2.84 -10.86
N ILE A 107 -4.62 -2.80 -10.70
CA ILE A 107 -3.67 -3.82 -11.20
C ILE A 107 -3.15 -4.62 -10.01
N MET A 108 -3.43 -5.93 -9.98
CA MET A 108 -3.01 -6.84 -8.94
C MET A 108 -2.50 -8.16 -9.52
N THR A 109 -1.59 -8.02 -10.45
CA THR A 109 -0.90 -9.11 -11.15
C THR A 109 0.49 -9.36 -10.53
N PRO A 110 1.25 -10.38 -10.94
CA PRO A 110 2.64 -10.51 -10.53
C PRO A 110 3.52 -9.31 -10.94
N PRO A 111 4.51 -8.92 -10.12
CA PRO A 111 5.30 -7.69 -10.29
C PRO A 111 5.90 -7.46 -11.67
N ALA A 112 6.37 -8.53 -12.33
CA ALA A 112 6.99 -8.46 -13.67
C ALA A 112 6.05 -7.90 -14.76
N SER A 113 4.74 -7.90 -14.52
CA SER A 113 3.74 -7.43 -15.49
C SER A 113 3.15 -6.05 -15.17
N HIS A 114 3.46 -5.46 -14.00
CA HIS A 114 2.87 -4.18 -13.58
C HIS A 114 3.13 -3.08 -14.60
N GLN A 115 4.39 -2.92 -15.04
CA GLN A 115 4.80 -1.88 -15.98
C GLN A 115 4.03 -1.96 -17.30
N ILE A 116 4.05 -3.11 -17.97
CA ILE A 116 3.44 -3.26 -19.31
C ILE A 116 1.91 -3.11 -19.27
N ILE A 117 1.27 -3.53 -18.17
CA ILE A 117 -0.16 -3.35 -17.99
C ILE A 117 -0.47 -1.87 -17.74
N ALA A 118 0.23 -1.24 -16.80
CA ALA A 118 0.02 0.17 -16.48
C ALA A 118 0.23 1.08 -17.70
N GLU A 119 1.30 0.89 -18.48
CA GLU A 119 1.56 1.67 -19.70
C GLU A 119 0.41 1.62 -20.69
N LYS A 120 -0.23 0.43 -20.87
CA LYS A 120 -1.36 0.30 -21.79
C LYS A 120 -2.57 1.12 -21.37
N PHE A 121 -2.86 1.26 -20.06
CA PHE A 121 -3.94 2.08 -19.56
C PHE A 121 -3.57 3.58 -19.50
N ILE A 122 -2.30 3.90 -19.25
CA ILE A 122 -1.79 5.28 -19.36
C ILE A 122 -1.98 5.84 -20.77
N ASP A 123 -1.74 5.01 -21.82
CA ASP A 123 -1.96 5.37 -23.21
C ASP A 123 -3.44 5.67 -23.55
N LYS A 124 -4.35 5.31 -22.65
CA LYS A 124 -5.80 5.53 -22.77
C LYS A 124 -6.33 6.58 -21.79
N ASP A 125 -5.46 7.36 -21.16
CA ASP A 125 -5.78 8.35 -20.14
C ASP A 125 -6.59 7.80 -18.95
N ILE A 126 -6.44 6.49 -18.62
CA ILE A 126 -7.11 5.83 -17.50
C ILE A 126 -6.23 5.92 -16.25
N HIS A 127 -6.79 6.36 -15.13
CA HIS A 127 -6.12 6.42 -13.84
C HIS A 127 -5.77 5.04 -13.29
N ILE A 128 -4.72 4.93 -12.47
CA ILE A 128 -4.18 3.63 -12.04
C ILE A 128 -4.08 3.53 -10.53
N ILE A 129 -4.58 2.42 -9.98
CA ILE A 129 -4.21 1.88 -8.67
C ILE A 129 -3.44 0.59 -8.92
N SER A 130 -2.19 0.51 -8.50
CA SER A 130 -1.38 -0.72 -8.68
C SER A 130 -1.00 -1.33 -7.36
N ASP A 131 -1.01 -2.66 -7.31
CA ASP A 131 -0.41 -3.35 -6.17
C ASP A 131 1.11 -3.19 -6.16
N LYS A 132 1.70 -3.31 -4.98
CA LYS A 132 3.16 -3.30 -4.78
C LYS A 132 3.80 -4.64 -5.24
N PRO A 133 5.11 -4.66 -5.54
CA PRO A 133 6.00 -3.52 -5.74
C PRO A 133 5.68 -2.75 -7.03
N PHE A 134 6.20 -1.55 -7.17
CA PHE A 134 5.94 -0.66 -8.31
C PHE A 134 6.20 -1.32 -9.66
N ALA A 135 7.28 -2.12 -9.76
CA ALA A 135 7.64 -2.92 -10.93
C ALA A 135 8.51 -4.11 -10.51
N GLY A 136 8.78 -5.04 -11.42
CA GLY A 136 9.60 -6.22 -11.16
C GLY A 136 11.09 -5.94 -10.96
N ASN A 137 11.61 -4.85 -11.54
CA ASN A 137 13.00 -4.40 -11.41
C ASN A 137 13.13 -2.89 -11.65
N LEU A 138 14.34 -2.35 -11.41
CA LEU A 138 14.59 -0.91 -11.50
C LEU A 138 14.40 -0.35 -12.92
N ASP A 139 14.76 -1.09 -13.97
CA ASP A 139 14.61 -0.60 -15.36
C ASP A 139 13.14 -0.46 -15.74
N GLN A 140 12.33 -1.44 -15.36
CA GLN A 140 10.88 -1.36 -15.51
C GLN A 140 10.29 -0.20 -14.69
N ALA A 141 10.77 0.01 -13.46
CA ALA A 141 10.34 1.10 -12.61
C ALA A 141 10.68 2.47 -13.24
N LYS A 142 11.89 2.65 -13.77
CA LYS A 142 12.30 3.88 -14.46
C LYS A 142 11.45 4.15 -15.71
N LYS A 143 11.16 3.11 -16.51
CA LYS A 143 10.29 3.23 -17.70
C LYS A 143 8.88 3.65 -17.32
N LEU A 144 8.27 2.94 -16.37
CA LEU A 144 6.93 3.24 -15.89
C LEU A 144 6.85 4.67 -15.30
N TYR A 145 7.82 5.04 -14.47
CA TYR A 145 7.89 6.38 -13.89
C TYR A 145 7.92 7.47 -14.96
N LYS A 146 8.82 7.32 -15.97
CA LYS A 146 8.90 8.25 -17.10
C LYS A 146 7.56 8.34 -17.85
N LYS A 147 6.91 7.20 -18.07
CA LYS A 147 5.61 7.14 -18.75
C LYS A 147 4.52 7.87 -17.97
N ILE A 148 4.45 7.68 -16.64
CA ILE A 148 3.48 8.38 -15.79
C ILE A 148 3.74 9.90 -15.82
N LYS A 149 5.00 10.32 -15.65
CA LYS A 149 5.35 11.76 -15.64
C LYS A 149 5.11 12.45 -16.99
N SER A 150 5.13 11.72 -18.10
CA SER A 150 4.84 12.27 -19.43
C SER A 150 3.34 12.49 -19.68
N ASN A 151 2.44 11.82 -18.95
CA ASN A 151 0.99 11.99 -19.08
C ASN A 151 0.41 12.66 -17.83
N LYS A 152 0.21 13.97 -17.89
CA LYS A 152 -0.31 14.80 -16.79
C LYS A 152 -1.81 14.61 -16.52
N LYS A 153 -2.54 13.93 -17.40
CA LYS A 153 -3.98 13.70 -17.24
C LYS A 153 -4.28 12.59 -16.25
N ILE A 154 -3.37 11.61 -16.10
CA ILE A 154 -3.60 10.47 -15.23
C ILE A 154 -3.02 10.70 -13.82
N LYS A 155 -3.57 9.98 -12.88
CA LYS A 155 -3.05 9.83 -11.52
C LYS A 155 -2.68 8.38 -11.27
N TYR A 156 -1.70 8.16 -10.42
CA TYR A 156 -1.19 6.84 -10.08
C TYR A 156 -1.14 6.68 -8.56
N ALA A 157 -1.72 5.60 -8.05
CA ALA A 157 -1.60 5.19 -6.65
C ALA A 157 -0.93 3.81 -6.56
N LEU A 158 -0.04 3.66 -5.58
CA LEU A 158 0.62 2.41 -5.25
C LEU A 158 0.13 1.90 -3.89
N THR A 159 -0.31 0.64 -3.79
CA THR A 159 -0.91 0.15 -2.55
C THR A 159 0.12 -0.27 -1.50
N HIS A 160 0.98 0.65 -1.07
CA HIS A 160 1.74 0.51 0.16
C HIS A 160 0.82 0.75 1.36
N ASN A 161 -0.07 -0.19 1.62
CA ASN A 161 -1.18 -0.07 2.57
C ASN A 161 -0.77 0.28 4.00
N TYR A 162 0.44 -0.09 4.45
CA TYR A 162 0.87 0.22 5.82
C TYR A 162 0.98 1.72 6.09
N SER A 163 1.28 2.54 5.09
CA SER A 163 1.26 4.00 5.24
C SER A 163 -0.13 4.59 5.37
N ALA A 164 -1.17 3.81 5.08
CA ALA A 164 -2.55 4.27 5.10
C ALA A 164 -3.30 3.92 6.40
N TYR A 165 -2.65 3.25 7.35
CA TYR A 165 -3.19 3.11 8.69
C TYR A 165 -3.29 4.48 9.38
N PRO A 166 -4.41 4.78 10.05
CA PRO A 166 -4.61 6.08 10.70
C PRO A 166 -3.46 6.46 11.65
N MET A 167 -2.98 5.53 12.49
CA MET A 167 -1.90 5.83 13.44
C MET A 167 -0.52 5.97 12.80
N VAL A 168 -0.29 5.37 11.63
CA VAL A 168 0.92 5.62 10.82
C VAL A 168 0.90 7.05 10.25
N ARG A 169 -0.26 7.53 9.80
CA ARG A 169 -0.43 8.91 9.36
C ARG A 169 -0.28 9.91 10.50
N GLU A 170 -0.78 9.55 11.69
CA GLU A 170 -0.54 10.33 12.91
C GLU A 170 0.96 10.40 13.22
N ALA A 171 1.68 9.28 13.19
CA ALA A 171 3.12 9.23 13.39
C ALA A 171 3.87 10.18 12.43
N LYS A 172 3.51 10.14 11.13
CA LYS A 172 4.08 11.06 10.13
C LYS A 172 3.89 12.53 10.52
N VAL A 173 2.68 12.92 10.86
CA VAL A 173 2.37 14.31 11.24
C VAL A 173 3.08 14.72 12.53
N LEU A 174 3.22 13.82 13.50
CA LEU A 174 3.96 14.09 14.73
C LEU A 174 5.45 14.32 14.44
N VAL A 175 6.04 13.54 13.53
CA VAL A 175 7.43 13.75 13.07
C VAL A 175 7.55 15.09 12.34
N GLU A 176 6.67 15.38 11.39
CA GLU A 176 6.65 16.66 10.66
C GLU A 176 6.49 17.88 11.60
N LYS A 177 5.72 17.75 12.69
CA LYS A 177 5.58 18.76 13.74
C LYS A 177 6.75 18.82 14.73
N GLY A 178 7.80 18.03 14.52
CA GLY A 178 9.01 18.01 15.36
C GLY A 178 8.78 17.46 16.78
N LYS A 179 7.74 16.64 17.02
CA LYS A 179 7.43 16.11 18.37
C LYS A 179 8.52 15.20 18.92
N ILE A 180 9.31 14.56 18.05
CA ILE A 180 10.49 13.78 18.45
C ILE A 180 11.82 14.48 18.11
N GLY A 181 11.78 15.73 17.65
CA GLY A 181 12.96 16.47 17.18
C GLY A 181 13.52 15.98 15.86
N LYS A 182 14.82 16.21 15.60
CA LYS A 182 15.51 15.73 14.41
C LYS A 182 15.61 14.21 14.46
N VAL A 183 15.16 13.53 13.40
CA VAL A 183 15.28 12.07 13.31
C VAL A 183 16.76 11.67 13.18
N GLU A 184 17.20 10.76 14.02
CA GLU A 184 18.58 10.29 14.14
C GLU A 184 18.73 8.81 13.79
N TYR A 185 17.70 7.97 14.10
CA TYR A 185 17.75 6.55 13.83
C TYR A 185 16.36 5.98 13.49
N VAL A 186 16.31 5.05 12.53
CA VAL A 186 15.09 4.33 12.12
C VAL A 186 15.34 2.83 12.18
N ASN A 187 14.53 2.10 12.94
CA ASN A 187 14.56 0.65 13.01
C ASN A 187 13.24 0.08 12.48
N VAL A 188 13.34 -0.88 11.55
CA VAL A 188 12.18 -1.59 11.00
C VAL A 188 12.41 -3.08 11.05
N GLU A 189 11.42 -3.80 11.53
CA GLU A 189 11.34 -5.24 11.52
C GLU A 189 10.07 -5.68 10.82
N TYR A 190 10.19 -6.55 9.82
CA TYR A 190 9.05 -7.19 9.18
C TYR A 190 9.31 -8.67 8.99
N ILE A 191 8.69 -9.49 9.83
CA ILE A 191 8.90 -10.93 9.85
C ILE A 191 7.63 -11.71 9.55
N GLN A 192 7.83 -12.84 8.91
CA GLN A 192 6.82 -13.85 8.57
C GLN A 192 7.48 -15.23 8.62
N ASP A 193 6.71 -16.31 8.63
CA ASP A 193 7.25 -17.68 8.72
C ASP A 193 6.89 -18.59 7.54
N TRP A 194 6.25 -18.04 6.48
CA TRP A 194 5.68 -18.87 5.43
C TRP A 194 6.72 -19.66 4.62
N SER A 195 8.00 -19.24 4.56
CA SER A 195 9.07 -19.99 3.90
C SER A 195 9.75 -21.00 4.83
N GLY A 196 9.79 -20.70 6.13
CA GLY A 196 10.40 -21.53 7.17
C GLY A 196 9.46 -22.57 7.76
N GLY A 197 8.16 -22.34 7.69
CA GLY A 197 7.13 -23.15 8.34
C GLY A 197 6.85 -24.49 7.70
N THR A 198 6.00 -25.29 8.35
CA THR A 198 5.55 -26.62 7.91
C THR A 198 4.62 -26.55 6.69
N ASN A 199 4.04 -25.40 6.42
CA ASN A 199 3.02 -25.21 5.40
C ASN A 199 3.49 -25.39 3.93
N ILE A 200 4.83 -25.43 3.67
CA ILE A 200 5.38 -25.63 2.30
C ILE A 200 5.59 -27.11 1.98
N THR A 201 5.35 -28.02 2.88
CA THR A 201 5.62 -29.45 2.67
C THR A 201 4.62 -30.13 1.72
N SER A 202 3.40 -29.65 1.62
CA SER A 202 2.38 -30.24 0.73
C SER A 202 2.60 -29.87 -0.74
N LYS A 203 2.32 -30.83 -1.67
CA LYS A 203 2.31 -30.58 -3.13
C LYS A 203 1.43 -29.37 -3.51
N ASN A 204 0.31 -29.17 -2.81
CA ASN A 204 -0.61 -28.07 -3.04
C ASN A 204 -0.03 -26.70 -2.61
N ALA A 205 0.69 -26.62 -1.49
CA ALA A 205 1.39 -25.43 -1.07
C ALA A 205 2.50 -25.04 -2.05
N LYS A 206 3.31 -26.01 -2.51
CA LYS A 206 4.33 -25.80 -3.55
C LYS A 206 3.71 -25.26 -4.85
N LYS A 207 2.56 -25.80 -5.27
CA LYS A 207 1.85 -25.33 -6.48
C LYS A 207 1.32 -23.89 -6.32
N LYS A 208 0.78 -23.55 -5.16
CA LYS A 208 0.30 -22.17 -4.85
C LYS A 208 1.45 -21.16 -4.81
N LEU A 209 2.63 -21.58 -4.36
CA LEU A 209 3.81 -20.72 -4.21
C LEU A 209 4.71 -20.71 -5.45
N LYS A 210 4.43 -21.53 -6.47
CA LYS A 210 5.29 -21.69 -7.65
C LYS A 210 5.71 -20.36 -8.28
N TRP A 211 4.79 -19.40 -8.38
CA TRP A 211 5.10 -18.08 -8.94
C TRP A 211 5.99 -17.23 -8.00
N LYS A 212 5.82 -17.40 -6.67
CA LYS A 212 6.68 -16.73 -5.67
C LYS A 212 8.10 -17.29 -5.63
N LEU A 213 8.30 -18.48 -6.20
CA LEU A 213 9.58 -19.18 -6.26
C LEU A 213 10.30 -18.98 -7.60
N ASP A 214 9.78 -18.12 -8.47
CA ASP A 214 10.36 -17.83 -9.79
C ASP A 214 10.89 -16.38 -9.82
N ASN A 215 12.22 -16.23 -9.84
CA ASN A 215 12.89 -14.94 -9.90
C ASN A 215 12.49 -14.07 -11.10
N LYS A 216 12.07 -14.67 -12.22
CA LYS A 216 11.58 -13.95 -13.40
C LYS A 216 10.22 -13.30 -13.13
N ILE A 217 9.46 -13.84 -12.19
CA ILE A 217 8.11 -13.38 -11.85
C ILE A 217 8.14 -12.41 -10.66
N VAL A 218 8.89 -12.75 -9.60
CA VAL A 218 8.96 -11.91 -8.37
C VAL A 218 9.96 -10.78 -8.46
N GLY A 219 10.90 -10.83 -9.42
CA GLY A 219 11.84 -9.75 -9.68
C GLY A 219 13.18 -9.87 -8.95
N ALA A 220 13.77 -8.74 -8.57
CA ALA A 220 15.17 -8.64 -8.18
C ALA A 220 15.55 -9.37 -6.88
N SER A 221 14.64 -9.51 -5.93
CA SER A 221 14.78 -10.22 -4.65
C SER A 221 13.41 -10.66 -4.18
N ALA A 222 13.28 -11.88 -3.71
CA ALA A 222 11.99 -12.38 -3.24
C ALA A 222 11.56 -11.69 -1.94
N VAL A 223 12.41 -11.71 -0.93
CA VAL A 223 12.08 -11.14 0.38
C VAL A 223 11.94 -9.62 0.33
N LEU A 224 12.79 -8.91 -0.42
CA LEU A 224 12.71 -7.46 -0.50
C LEU A 224 11.50 -6.98 -1.34
N ASN A 225 11.17 -7.65 -2.44
CA ASN A 225 9.98 -7.33 -3.22
C ASN A 225 8.67 -7.69 -2.49
N GLU A 226 8.68 -8.79 -1.70
CA GLU A 226 7.48 -9.22 -0.97
C GLU A 226 7.21 -8.31 0.24
N ILE A 227 8.21 -8.10 1.11
CA ILE A 227 8.03 -7.39 2.39
C ILE A 227 9.03 -6.24 2.62
N GLY A 228 10.26 -6.32 2.13
CA GLY A 228 11.25 -5.26 2.32
C GLY A 228 10.87 -3.92 1.68
N THR A 229 10.11 -3.95 0.58
CA THR A 229 9.52 -2.76 -0.04
C THR A 229 8.63 -1.99 0.94
N HIS A 230 7.85 -2.68 1.78
CA HIS A 230 7.04 -2.07 2.83
C HIS A 230 7.91 -1.47 3.94
N SER A 231 8.97 -2.17 4.36
CA SER A 231 9.88 -1.69 5.40
C SER A 231 10.53 -0.36 5.02
N TYR A 232 11.08 -0.26 3.81
CA TYR A 232 11.70 0.97 3.34
C TYR A 232 10.67 2.09 3.12
N HIS A 233 9.53 1.75 2.49
CA HIS A 233 8.47 2.73 2.25
C HIS A 233 7.96 3.32 3.57
N LEU A 234 7.64 2.49 4.57
CA LEU A 234 7.13 2.95 5.86
C LEU A 234 8.15 3.83 6.59
N ALA A 235 9.43 3.45 6.57
CA ALA A 235 10.52 4.25 7.15
C ALA A 235 10.59 5.63 6.52
N SER A 236 10.62 5.71 5.18
CA SER A 236 10.68 6.97 4.44
C SER A 236 9.40 7.80 4.60
N TYR A 237 8.25 7.15 4.60
CA TYR A 237 6.94 7.80 4.70
C TYR A 237 6.77 8.52 6.05
N ILE A 238 7.06 7.85 7.17
CA ILE A 238 6.90 8.46 8.50
C ILE A 238 7.99 9.48 8.77
N SER A 239 9.27 9.11 8.51
CA SER A 239 10.40 9.99 8.83
C SER A 239 10.56 11.18 7.89
N GLY A 240 9.99 11.11 6.67
CA GLY A 240 10.23 12.08 5.60
C GLY A 240 11.63 11.98 4.99
N LEU A 241 12.44 10.97 5.36
CA LEU A 241 13.83 10.85 4.95
C LEU A 241 13.98 9.98 3.70
N LYS A 242 14.95 10.36 2.86
CA LYS A 242 15.40 9.55 1.70
C LYS A 242 16.66 8.79 2.07
N GLY A 243 16.73 7.52 1.67
CA GLY A 243 17.95 6.73 1.82
C GLY A 243 19.08 7.25 0.93
N LYS A 244 20.30 7.27 1.46
CA LYS A 244 21.52 7.69 0.76
C LYS A 244 22.36 6.50 0.31
N THR A 245 22.69 5.61 1.25
CA THR A 245 23.49 4.40 1.00
C THR A 245 22.98 3.24 1.82
N VAL A 246 23.21 2.01 1.35
CA VAL A 246 22.87 0.78 2.05
C VAL A 246 24.06 -0.17 2.09
N PHE A 247 24.14 -0.95 3.18
CA PHE A 247 24.90 -2.19 3.28
C PHE A 247 23.90 -3.31 3.61
N ALA A 248 23.81 -4.32 2.73
CA ALA A 248 22.82 -5.37 2.82
C ALA A 248 23.43 -6.77 2.81
N ASP A 249 22.89 -7.65 3.62
CA ASP A 249 23.07 -9.11 3.53
C ASP A 249 21.73 -9.76 3.20
N ILE A 250 21.62 -10.29 1.98
CA ILE A 250 20.43 -10.96 1.46
C ILE A 250 20.78 -12.41 1.22
N LYS A 251 20.08 -13.33 1.87
CA LYS A 251 20.39 -14.76 1.83
C LYS A 251 19.14 -15.63 1.76
N GLN A 252 19.33 -16.82 1.25
CA GLN A 252 18.49 -17.96 1.51
C GLN A 252 18.98 -18.60 2.82
N VAL A 253 18.13 -18.62 3.84
CA VAL A 253 18.40 -19.27 5.13
C VAL A 253 17.63 -20.59 5.23
N SER A 254 16.39 -20.63 4.74
CA SER A 254 15.60 -21.86 4.69
C SER A 254 16.04 -22.76 3.55
N SER A 255 16.31 -24.03 3.85
CA SER A 255 16.62 -25.05 2.82
C SER A 255 15.41 -25.45 1.96
N LYS A 256 14.20 -25.07 2.36
CA LYS A 256 12.94 -25.47 1.70
C LYS A 256 12.61 -24.73 0.40
N ILE A 257 13.22 -23.58 0.17
CA ILE A 257 13.02 -22.77 -1.03
C ILE A 257 14.36 -22.39 -1.65
N LYS A 258 14.38 -22.18 -2.97
CA LYS A 258 15.59 -21.80 -3.71
C LYS A 258 15.62 -20.29 -4.00
N MET A 259 15.27 -19.47 -2.99
CA MET A 259 15.19 -18.01 -3.12
C MET A 259 15.63 -17.36 -1.81
N ASP A 260 16.01 -16.09 -1.90
CA ASP A 260 16.28 -15.28 -0.72
C ASP A 260 15.01 -15.15 0.13
N ASP A 261 15.14 -15.43 1.42
CA ASP A 261 14.05 -15.42 2.39
C ASP A 261 14.36 -14.60 3.64
N ASN A 262 15.56 -14.03 3.68
CA ASN A 262 16.03 -13.18 4.76
C ASN A 262 16.90 -12.04 4.24
N ALA A 263 16.70 -10.83 4.75
CA ALA A 263 17.53 -9.67 4.46
C ALA A 263 17.74 -8.81 5.71
N GLN A 264 18.99 -8.47 5.96
CA GLN A 264 19.42 -7.48 6.95
C GLN A 264 20.05 -6.31 6.20
N VAL A 265 19.58 -5.09 6.48
CA VAL A 265 20.01 -3.90 5.77
C VAL A 265 20.34 -2.80 6.75
N MET A 266 21.57 -2.32 6.72
CA MET A 266 21.97 -1.06 7.32
C MET A 266 21.80 0.06 6.29
N ILE A 267 21.27 1.21 6.70
CA ILE A 267 20.99 2.34 5.83
C ILE A 267 21.51 3.64 6.44
N ASN A 268 22.12 4.49 5.61
CA ASN A 268 22.35 5.90 5.91
C ASN A 268 21.34 6.74 5.13
N PHE A 269 20.71 7.69 5.80
CA PHE A 269 19.79 8.66 5.20
C PHE A 269 20.50 9.96 4.80
N VAL A 270 19.87 10.75 3.93
CA VAL A 270 20.45 11.99 3.40
C VAL A 270 20.76 13.02 4.49
N ASN A 271 19.94 13.08 5.56
CA ASN A 271 20.13 14.01 6.69
C ASN A 271 21.21 13.57 7.70
N GLY A 272 21.88 12.43 7.45
CA GLY A 272 22.87 11.81 8.34
C GLY A 272 22.31 10.79 9.34
N ALA A 273 21.00 10.66 9.45
CA ALA A 273 20.38 9.61 10.24
C ALA A 273 20.79 8.22 9.73
N LYS A 274 20.75 7.24 10.63
CA LYS A 274 21.05 5.83 10.33
C LYS A 274 19.81 4.97 10.52
N GLY A 275 19.84 3.75 10.01
CA GLY A 275 18.80 2.79 10.28
C GLY A 275 19.23 1.35 10.07
N MET A 276 18.40 0.46 10.58
CA MET A 276 18.55 -0.98 10.41
C MET A 276 17.18 -1.59 10.10
N PHE A 277 17.12 -2.39 9.03
CA PHE A 277 15.93 -3.12 8.64
C PHE A 277 16.23 -4.62 8.67
N TRP A 278 15.34 -5.37 9.30
CA TRP A 278 15.31 -6.82 9.21
C TRP A 278 14.00 -7.25 8.57
N THR A 279 14.12 -7.94 7.42
CA THR A 279 12.96 -8.48 6.70
C THR A 279 13.18 -9.97 6.48
N SER A 280 12.24 -10.80 6.94
CA SER A 280 12.39 -12.24 6.87
C SER A 280 11.05 -12.92 6.64
N VAL A 281 11.02 -13.93 5.76
CA VAL A 281 9.86 -14.80 5.56
C VAL A 281 10.10 -16.21 6.06
N MET A 282 11.24 -16.43 6.76
CA MET A 282 11.67 -17.71 7.32
C MET A 282 11.66 -17.76 8.86
N ALA A 283 11.26 -16.69 9.55
CA ALA A 283 11.28 -16.58 11.00
C ALA A 283 10.22 -17.50 11.64
N ARG A 284 10.58 -18.76 11.90
CA ARG A 284 9.67 -19.78 12.44
C ARG A 284 9.13 -19.38 13.79
N GLY A 285 7.79 -19.49 13.93
CA GLY A 285 7.09 -19.09 15.15
C GLY A 285 7.00 -17.57 15.34
N GLY A 286 7.56 -16.79 14.43
CA GLY A 286 7.40 -15.33 14.43
C GLY A 286 5.96 -14.95 14.15
N VAL A 287 5.41 -14.08 14.98
CA VAL A 287 4.09 -13.48 14.71
C VAL A 287 4.23 -12.55 13.50
N TYR A 288 3.39 -12.74 12.48
CA TYR A 288 3.38 -11.87 11.31
C TYR A 288 3.14 -10.42 11.74
N GLY A 289 4.06 -9.55 11.38
CA GLY A 289 3.91 -8.16 11.74
C GLY A 289 5.06 -7.28 11.28
N LEU A 290 4.70 -6.04 10.98
CA LEU A 290 5.60 -4.94 10.69
C LEU A 290 5.70 -4.05 11.92
N ARG A 291 6.91 -3.84 12.42
CA ARG A 291 7.22 -2.96 13.54
C ARG A 291 8.17 -1.88 13.09
N ILE A 292 7.89 -0.65 13.46
CA ILE A 292 8.78 0.48 13.21
C ILE A 292 9.02 1.28 14.48
N ARG A 293 10.28 1.67 14.70
CA ARG A 293 10.72 2.58 15.76
C ARG A 293 11.53 3.70 15.13
N ILE A 294 11.21 4.94 15.47
CA ILE A 294 11.90 6.13 14.98
C ILE A 294 12.38 6.92 16.19
N PHE A 295 13.67 7.13 16.26
CA PHE A 295 14.34 7.85 17.34
C PHE A 295 14.82 9.20 16.82
N GLY A 296 14.53 10.23 17.57
CA GLY A 296 14.98 11.60 17.30
C GLY A 296 15.54 12.27 18.55
N SER A 297 16.04 13.48 18.39
CA SER A 297 16.75 14.23 19.45
C SER A 297 15.87 14.62 20.66
N LYS A 298 14.54 14.52 20.56
CA LYS A 298 13.60 14.85 21.64
C LYS A 298 12.72 13.68 22.07
N GLY A 299 12.91 12.49 21.50
CA GLY A 299 12.11 11.32 21.84
C GLY A 299 12.01 10.32 20.70
N SER A 300 11.08 9.36 20.82
CA SER A 300 10.87 8.33 19.82
C SER A 300 9.40 8.03 19.61
N LEU A 301 9.12 7.38 18.46
CA LEU A 301 7.82 6.81 18.11
C LEU A 301 7.97 5.31 17.87
N GLU A 302 6.94 4.54 18.24
CA GLU A 302 6.83 3.13 17.92
C GLU A 302 5.42 2.78 17.45
N TRP A 303 5.33 2.07 16.32
CA TRP A 303 4.08 1.51 15.82
C TRP A 303 4.28 0.04 15.45
N VAL A 304 3.25 -0.78 15.70
CA VAL A 304 3.24 -2.22 15.46
C VAL A 304 1.96 -2.61 14.70
N GLN A 305 2.11 -3.35 13.61
CA GLN A 305 0.98 -3.79 12.77
C GLN A 305 -0.03 -4.65 13.52
N ASN A 306 0.42 -5.48 14.47
CA ASN A 306 -0.46 -6.39 15.22
C ASN A 306 -1.36 -5.67 16.22
N ASP A 307 -1.02 -4.42 16.54
CA ASP A 307 -1.80 -3.52 17.37
C ASP A 307 -1.92 -2.13 16.70
N PRO A 308 -2.58 -2.05 15.52
CA PRO A 308 -2.43 -0.93 14.60
C PRO A 308 -3.16 0.33 15.05
N ASN A 309 -4.05 0.22 16.05
CA ASN A 309 -4.86 1.33 16.54
C ASN A 309 -4.13 2.19 17.57
N TYR A 310 -2.91 1.79 17.95
CA TYR A 310 -2.09 2.49 18.94
C TYR A 310 -0.76 2.96 18.37
N LEU A 311 -0.27 4.05 18.93
CA LEU A 311 1.05 4.61 18.64
C LEU A 311 1.68 5.04 19.97
N LYS A 312 2.88 4.51 20.27
CA LYS A 312 3.67 4.97 21.41
C LYS A 312 4.47 6.21 21.03
N LEU A 313 4.33 7.26 21.82
CA LEU A 313 5.16 8.46 21.79
C LEU A 313 5.96 8.51 23.10
N ASN A 314 7.29 8.34 23.00
CA ASN A 314 8.19 8.33 24.13
C ASN A 314 9.02 9.62 24.09
N PRO A 315 8.65 10.68 24.84
CA PRO A 315 9.47 11.88 24.92
C PRO A 315 10.77 11.57 25.69
N ALA A 316 11.87 12.27 25.36
CA ALA A 316 13.15 12.11 26.06
C ALA A 316 13.04 12.50 27.56
N LYS A 317 12.08 13.36 27.91
CA LYS A 317 11.74 13.74 29.29
C LYS A 317 10.22 13.68 29.45
N GLY A 318 9.75 13.07 30.55
CA GLY A 318 8.33 12.95 30.86
C GLY A 318 7.75 11.56 30.60
N ALA A 319 6.44 11.44 30.76
CA ALA A 319 5.75 10.15 30.66
C ALA A 319 5.58 9.66 29.21
N VAL A 320 5.68 8.36 29.03
CA VAL A 320 5.31 7.68 27.79
C VAL A 320 3.81 7.87 27.53
N LYS A 321 3.46 8.19 26.27
CA LYS A 321 2.09 8.36 25.84
C LYS A 321 1.72 7.24 24.88
N LEU A 322 0.63 6.53 25.20
CA LEU A 322 -0.02 5.62 24.27
C LEU A 322 -1.17 6.40 23.60
N LEU A 323 -1.00 6.68 22.32
CA LEU A 323 -2.00 7.40 21.53
C LEU A 323 -2.92 6.37 20.87
N GLU A 324 -4.23 6.48 21.12
CA GLU A 324 -5.24 5.64 20.50
C GLU A 324 -5.88 6.33 19.31
N ARG A 325 -6.21 5.57 18.28
CA ARG A 325 -6.90 6.02 17.08
C ARG A 325 -8.24 6.69 17.43
N GLY A 326 -8.41 7.93 17.00
CA GLY A 326 -9.68 8.68 17.16
C GLY A 326 -10.00 9.12 18.60
N PHE A 327 -9.14 8.80 19.58
CA PHE A 327 -9.33 9.24 20.96
C PHE A 327 -8.92 10.71 21.13
N HIS A 328 -9.62 11.42 22.03
CA HIS A 328 -9.39 12.85 22.30
C HIS A 328 -9.49 13.81 21.09
N ASN A 329 -10.35 13.50 20.13
CA ASN A 329 -10.85 14.40 19.06
C ASN A 329 -9.83 15.12 18.17
N ALA A 330 -8.54 14.98 18.36
CA ALA A 330 -7.63 15.96 17.82
C ALA A 330 -6.51 15.40 16.94
N GLY A 331 -6.38 14.10 16.83
CA GLY A 331 -5.34 13.51 16.00
C GLY A 331 -5.68 13.62 14.51
N PHE A 332 -4.65 13.74 13.71
CA PHE A 332 -4.78 13.68 12.26
C PHE A 332 -5.38 12.32 11.81
N SER A 333 -5.19 11.29 12.63
CA SER A 333 -5.71 9.94 12.44
C SER A 333 -7.23 9.87 12.30
N SER A 334 -7.99 10.73 13.00
CA SER A 334 -9.47 10.73 12.95
C SER A 334 -10.02 10.95 11.54
N LYS A 335 -9.30 11.71 10.68
CA LYS A 335 -9.70 11.95 9.29
C LYS A 335 -9.69 10.68 8.41
N PHE A 336 -8.99 9.65 8.84
CA PHE A 336 -8.82 8.38 8.13
C PHE A 336 -9.49 7.22 8.85
N SER A 337 -10.18 7.48 9.96
CA SER A 337 -10.97 6.52 10.71
C SER A 337 -12.41 6.50 10.21
N ARG A 338 -13.06 5.33 10.28
CA ARG A 338 -14.46 5.11 9.86
C ARG A 338 -15.38 4.88 11.04
N ILE A 339 -14.85 4.27 12.08
CA ILE A 339 -15.62 3.92 13.27
C ILE A 339 -15.03 4.60 14.50
N LYS A 340 -15.83 4.68 15.58
CA LYS A 340 -15.42 5.31 16.83
C LYS A 340 -14.20 4.59 17.44
N PHE A 341 -13.43 5.30 18.28
CA PHE A 341 -12.40 4.70 19.12
C PHE A 341 -13.00 3.56 19.99
N GLY A 342 -12.11 2.66 20.46
CA GLY A 342 -12.55 1.44 21.14
C GLY A 342 -13.03 0.31 20.21
N HIS A 343 -13.20 0.56 18.90
CA HIS A 343 -13.52 -0.44 17.89
C HIS A 343 -12.33 -0.53 16.91
N PRO A 344 -11.68 -1.69 16.75
CA PRO A 344 -10.45 -1.78 15.97
C PRO A 344 -10.70 -1.62 14.46
N GLU A 345 -9.86 -0.82 13.80
CA GLU A 345 -9.69 -0.78 12.34
C GLU A 345 -8.38 -1.47 11.96
N GLY A 346 -8.30 -2.00 10.73
CA GLY A 346 -7.17 -2.83 10.36
C GLY A 346 -6.79 -2.78 8.88
N TYR A 347 -6.42 -3.94 8.35
CA TYR A 347 -5.80 -4.10 7.04
C TYR A 347 -6.69 -3.65 5.89
N LEU A 348 -7.98 -3.98 5.93
CA LEU A 348 -8.94 -3.58 4.89
C LEU A 348 -9.19 -2.07 4.91
N ASP A 349 -9.27 -1.47 6.11
CA ASP A 349 -9.45 -0.03 6.30
C ASP A 349 -8.28 0.75 5.72
N ALA A 350 -7.06 0.26 5.91
CA ALA A 350 -5.86 0.87 5.35
C ALA A 350 -5.87 0.86 3.81
N PHE A 351 -6.21 -0.26 3.18
CA PHE A 351 -6.42 -0.30 1.72
C PHE A 351 -7.54 0.65 1.28
N ALA A 352 -8.68 0.64 1.98
CA ALA A 352 -9.81 1.50 1.67
C ALA A 352 -9.44 3.00 1.79
N ASN A 353 -8.55 3.37 2.71
CA ASN A 353 -8.05 4.74 2.81
C ASN A 353 -7.29 5.17 1.53
N ILE A 354 -6.52 4.28 0.91
CA ILE A 354 -5.86 4.58 -0.37
C ILE A 354 -6.90 4.78 -1.46
N TYR A 355 -7.87 3.87 -1.57
CA TYR A 355 -8.94 3.95 -2.57
C TYR A 355 -9.75 5.24 -2.43
N ARG A 356 -10.18 5.58 -1.21
CA ARG A 356 -10.94 6.80 -0.91
C ARG A 356 -10.17 8.05 -1.30
N GLU A 357 -8.93 8.20 -0.83
CA GLU A 357 -8.12 9.38 -1.14
C GLU A 357 -7.79 9.49 -2.62
N PHE A 358 -7.58 8.36 -3.30
CA PHE A 358 -7.36 8.36 -4.75
C PHE A 358 -8.59 8.85 -5.50
N ALA A 359 -9.80 8.37 -5.15
CA ALA A 359 -11.05 8.88 -5.70
C ALA A 359 -11.23 10.37 -5.42
N ASP A 360 -11.01 10.80 -4.19
CA ASP A 360 -11.07 12.21 -3.81
C ASP A 360 -10.08 13.05 -4.64
N SER A 361 -8.88 12.53 -4.88
CA SER A 361 -7.88 13.24 -5.69
C SER A 361 -8.33 13.42 -7.14
N ILE A 362 -8.99 12.41 -7.73
CA ILE A 362 -9.53 12.49 -9.11
C ILE A 362 -10.66 13.49 -9.19
N LYS A 363 -11.59 13.46 -8.24
CA LYS A 363 -12.79 14.30 -8.21
C LYS A 363 -12.49 15.77 -7.81
N SER A 364 -11.42 15.98 -7.04
CA SER A 364 -11.08 17.31 -6.49
C SER A 364 -10.41 18.19 -7.53
N LYS A 365 -10.90 19.43 -7.66
CA LYS A 365 -10.22 20.53 -8.36
C LYS A 365 -9.21 21.27 -7.46
N SER A 366 -9.17 20.96 -6.15
CA SER A 366 -8.31 21.67 -5.19
C SER A 366 -6.87 21.12 -5.16
N LYS A 367 -5.92 21.99 -4.81
CA LYS A 367 -4.51 21.61 -4.55
C LYS A 367 -4.32 20.95 -3.17
N LYS A 368 -5.34 20.26 -2.63
CA LYS A 368 -5.27 19.56 -1.35
C LYS A 368 -4.17 18.48 -1.39
N ARG A 369 -3.41 18.36 -0.31
CA ARG A 369 -2.43 17.27 -0.13
C ARG A 369 -3.17 15.96 0.12
N PHE A 370 -2.82 14.93 -0.64
CA PHE A 370 -3.25 13.55 -0.45
C PHE A 370 -2.09 12.73 0.11
N PHE A 371 -2.40 11.67 0.83
CA PHE A 371 -1.44 10.86 1.58
C PHE A 371 -1.28 9.44 1.03
N TYR A 372 -1.97 9.11 -0.07
CA TYR A 372 -1.75 7.82 -0.72
C TYR A 372 -0.38 7.77 -1.39
N PRO A 373 0.31 6.60 -1.35
CA PRO A 373 1.59 6.43 -2.04
C PRO A 373 1.43 6.53 -3.55
N ASN A 374 2.41 7.15 -4.20
CA ASN A 374 2.40 7.41 -5.63
C ASN A 374 3.64 6.83 -6.35
N GLU A 375 3.85 7.23 -7.59
CA GLU A 375 4.96 6.78 -8.43
C GLU A 375 6.34 7.22 -7.92
N ASP A 376 6.43 8.35 -7.19
CA ASP A 376 7.71 8.84 -6.65
C ASP A 376 8.21 7.86 -5.57
N GLU A 377 7.33 7.46 -4.63
CA GLU A 377 7.65 6.45 -3.63
C GLU A 377 7.87 5.07 -4.27
N GLY A 378 7.15 4.76 -5.35
CA GLY A 378 7.33 3.55 -6.12
C GLY A 378 8.73 3.43 -6.72
N LEU A 379 9.23 4.49 -7.35
CA LEU A 379 10.59 4.54 -7.88
C LEU A 379 11.65 4.47 -6.78
N GLU A 380 11.45 5.18 -5.68
CA GLU A 380 12.39 5.17 -4.55
C GLU A 380 12.52 3.78 -3.92
N THR A 381 11.41 3.04 -3.75
CA THR A 381 11.48 1.65 -3.25
C THR A 381 12.19 0.72 -4.23
N ALA A 382 12.00 0.89 -5.55
CA ALA A 382 12.71 0.10 -6.56
C ALA A 382 14.22 0.38 -6.56
N LYS A 383 14.65 1.63 -6.40
CA LYS A 383 16.05 2.02 -6.25
C LYS A 383 16.68 1.41 -5.00
N PHE A 384 15.97 1.46 -3.86
CA PHE A 384 16.41 0.84 -2.62
C PHE A 384 16.65 -0.66 -2.79
N ILE A 385 15.68 -1.41 -3.34
CA ILE A 385 15.79 -2.86 -3.55
C ILE A 385 16.99 -3.18 -4.46
N ASN A 386 17.17 -2.43 -5.55
CA ASN A 386 18.29 -2.61 -6.46
C ASN A 386 19.64 -2.35 -5.78
N ALA A 387 19.75 -1.28 -4.99
CA ALA A 387 20.97 -0.96 -4.22
C ALA A 387 21.29 -2.06 -3.19
N CYS A 388 20.30 -2.60 -2.48
CA CYS A 388 20.47 -3.70 -1.56
C CYS A 388 21.00 -4.97 -2.26
N LYS A 389 20.45 -5.30 -3.43
CA LYS A 389 20.92 -6.43 -4.24
C LYS A 389 22.38 -6.29 -4.66
N ILE A 390 22.75 -5.10 -5.13
CA ILE A 390 24.14 -4.81 -5.52
C ILE A 390 25.06 -4.86 -4.29
N SER A 391 24.63 -4.28 -3.16
CA SER A 391 25.40 -4.27 -1.91
C SER A 391 25.64 -5.69 -1.40
N SER A 392 24.60 -6.52 -1.34
CA SER A 392 24.72 -7.92 -0.89
C SER A 392 25.67 -8.73 -1.75
N LYS A 393 25.63 -8.54 -3.09
CA LYS A 393 26.55 -9.20 -4.03
C LYS A 393 28.00 -8.73 -3.87
N ARG A 394 28.20 -7.40 -3.68
CA ARG A 394 29.54 -6.77 -3.65
C ARG A 394 30.15 -6.69 -2.24
N LYS A 395 29.38 -7.02 -1.21
CA LYS A 395 29.79 -6.90 0.19
C LYS A 395 30.33 -5.53 0.58
N LYS A 396 29.68 -4.46 0.07
CA LYS A 396 30.07 -3.06 0.34
C LYS A 396 28.86 -2.12 0.36
N TRP A 397 29.06 -0.93 0.94
CA TRP A 397 28.09 0.16 0.87
C TRP A 397 27.82 0.57 -0.57
N VAL A 398 26.54 0.72 -0.91
CA VAL A 398 26.07 1.12 -2.25
C VAL A 398 25.14 2.30 -2.15
N LYS A 399 25.27 3.27 -3.04
CA LYS A 399 24.40 4.44 -3.17
C LYS A 399 23.03 4.01 -3.70
N ILE A 400 21.95 4.57 -3.14
CA ILE A 400 20.59 4.44 -3.67
C ILE A 400 20.41 5.49 -4.79
N SER A 401 20.33 5.04 -6.07
CA SER A 401 20.31 5.94 -7.25
C SER A 401 19.35 5.44 -8.34
#